data_021735b3e7250757945ae316425794d1
#
_entry.id   021735b3e7250757945ae316425794d1
#
_cell.length_a   1.000
_cell.length_b   1.000
_cell.length_c   1.000
_cell.angle_alpha   90.00
_cell.angle_beta   90.00
_cell.angle_gamma   90.00
#
_symmetry.space_group_name_H-M   'P 1'
#
loop_
_entity.id
_entity.type
_entity.pdbx_description
1 polymer ?
#
loop_
_entity_poly.entity_id
_entity_poly.type
_entity_poly.pdbx_seq_one_letter_code
_entity_poly.pdbx_strand_id
1 'polypeptide(L)'
;GAMIDKPAAVFTSTSSLHGGQESTLLSMMLPLLHHGMVIAGLPYSEPGLMTSESGGTPYGASHWAGADNSRALDENEAGLCQALGSRIARLVTGERA
;
A
#
# COMPACT_ATOMS: atom_id res chain seq x y z
N GLY A 1 23.13 6.88 -4.29
CA GLY A 1 23.29 5.50 -3.96
C GLY A 1 22.77 4.99 -2.64
N ALA A 2 22.40 5.85 -1.69
CA ALA A 2 22.01 5.39 -0.34
C ALA A 2 20.73 4.56 -0.34
N MET A 3 19.85 4.74 -1.34
CA MET A 3 18.54 4.07 -1.39
C MET A 3 18.53 2.83 -2.28
N ILE A 4 19.62 2.56 -2.99
CA ILE A 4 19.68 1.40 -3.90
C ILE A 4 19.43 0.11 -3.13
N ASP A 5 18.58 -0.73 -3.68
CA ASP A 5 18.17 -2.06 -3.14
C ASP A 5 17.39 -2.02 -1.83
N LYS A 6 17.02 -0.84 -1.34
CA LYS A 6 16.17 -0.76 -0.16
C LYS A 6 14.71 -1.04 -0.53
N PRO A 7 14.01 -1.87 0.24
CA PRO A 7 12.59 -2.09 0.02
C PRO A 7 11.79 -0.81 0.25
N ALA A 8 10.77 -0.63 -0.57
CA ALA A 8 9.87 0.52 -0.48
C ALA A 8 8.44 0.09 -0.76
N ALA A 9 7.50 0.77 -0.15
CA ALA A 9 6.08 0.59 -0.41
C ALA A 9 5.40 1.96 -0.35
N VAL A 10 4.21 2.05 -0.92
CA VAL A 10 3.43 3.28 -0.99
C VAL A 10 2.04 3.06 -0.42
N PHE A 11 1.43 4.12 0.08
CA PHE A 11 0.05 4.10 0.55
C PHE A 11 -0.59 5.46 0.30
N THR A 12 -1.93 5.50 0.29
CA THR A 12 -2.66 6.74 0.02
C THR A 12 -4.02 6.75 0.72
N SER A 13 -4.64 7.92 0.73
CA SER A 13 -6.01 8.12 1.18
C SER A 13 -6.72 9.01 0.17
N THR A 14 -7.97 8.69 -0.14
CA THR A 14 -8.74 9.44 -1.12
C THR A 14 -10.14 9.75 -0.60
N SER A 15 -10.74 10.83 -1.13
CA SER A 15 -12.11 11.23 -0.77
C SER A 15 -13.16 10.34 -1.40
N SER A 16 -12.89 9.78 -2.58
CA SER A 16 -13.81 8.88 -3.27
C SER A 16 -13.15 7.55 -3.56
N LEU A 17 -13.97 6.51 -3.72
CA LEU A 17 -13.46 5.15 -3.95
C LEU A 17 -12.67 5.05 -5.26
N HIS A 18 -13.13 5.76 -6.29
CA HIS A 18 -12.48 5.75 -7.60
C HIS A 18 -11.69 7.04 -7.87
N GLY A 19 -11.29 7.75 -6.82
CA GLY A 19 -10.58 9.03 -6.88
C GLY A 19 -9.10 8.93 -7.14
N GLY A 20 -8.67 7.93 -7.90
CA GLY A 20 -7.28 7.79 -8.29
C GLY A 20 -6.41 7.04 -7.29
N GLN A 21 -6.98 6.16 -6.46
CA GLN A 21 -6.18 5.41 -5.49
C GLN A 21 -5.03 4.66 -6.17
N GLU A 22 -5.33 3.88 -7.21
CA GLU A 22 -4.32 3.07 -7.88
C GLU A 22 -3.34 3.93 -8.67
N SER A 23 -3.85 4.93 -9.41
CA SER A 23 -2.97 5.81 -10.19
C SER A 23 -2.03 6.63 -9.31
N THR A 24 -2.49 7.07 -8.15
CA THR A 24 -1.65 7.78 -7.19
C THR A 24 -0.52 6.86 -6.68
N LEU A 25 -0.87 5.64 -6.30
CA LEU A 25 0.12 4.68 -5.82
C LEU A 25 1.17 4.38 -6.89
N LEU A 26 0.73 4.13 -8.12
CA LEU A 26 1.64 3.85 -9.23
C LEU A 26 2.54 5.05 -9.54
N SER A 27 1.99 6.26 -9.50
CA SER A 27 2.78 7.48 -9.73
C SER A 27 3.84 7.68 -8.65
N MET A 28 3.55 7.35 -7.40
CA MET A 28 4.50 7.45 -6.29
C MET A 28 5.68 6.49 -6.44
N MET A 29 5.49 5.38 -7.15
CA MET A 29 6.55 4.39 -7.38
C MET A 29 7.65 4.90 -8.33
N LEU A 30 7.32 5.81 -9.24
CA LEU A 30 8.29 6.26 -10.24
C LEU A 30 9.54 6.87 -9.63
N PRO A 31 9.48 7.86 -8.72
CA PRO A 31 10.70 8.37 -8.10
C PRO A 31 11.44 7.32 -7.27
N LEU A 32 10.74 6.38 -6.66
CA LEU A 32 11.38 5.31 -5.89
C LEU A 32 12.20 4.40 -6.80
N LEU A 33 11.68 4.08 -7.98
CA LEU A 33 12.43 3.32 -8.98
C LEU A 33 13.66 4.09 -9.47
N HIS A 34 13.56 5.39 -9.64
CA HIS A 34 14.69 6.23 -10.01
C HIS A 34 15.81 6.17 -8.97
N HIS A 35 15.48 5.98 -7.70
CA HIS A 35 16.45 5.83 -6.63
C HIS A 35 17.01 4.41 -6.49
N GLY A 36 16.55 3.48 -7.33
CA GLY A 36 17.04 2.10 -7.30
C GLY A 36 16.42 1.25 -6.21
N MET A 37 15.26 1.67 -5.66
CA MET A 37 14.60 0.92 -4.61
C MET A 37 13.85 -0.29 -5.17
N VAL A 38 13.61 -1.29 -4.32
CA VAL A 38 12.83 -2.47 -4.65
C VAL A 38 11.40 -2.27 -4.15
N ILE A 39 10.46 -2.17 -5.06
CA ILE A 39 9.06 -1.89 -4.73
C ILE A 39 8.37 -3.17 -4.27
N ALA A 40 7.66 -3.09 -3.16
CA ALA A 40 6.82 -4.17 -2.65
C ALA A 40 5.37 -3.72 -2.57
N GLY A 41 4.47 -4.58 -3.00
CA GLY A 41 3.03 -4.38 -2.86
C GLY A 41 2.41 -5.40 -1.92
N LEU A 42 1.11 -5.60 -2.04
CA LEU A 42 0.35 -6.57 -1.28
C LEU A 42 0.03 -7.78 -2.17
N PRO A 43 0.46 -8.98 -1.78
CA PRO A 43 0.12 -10.18 -2.56
C PRO A 43 -1.32 -10.61 -2.33
N TYR A 44 -1.91 -11.28 -3.30
CA TYR A 44 -3.29 -11.77 -3.20
C TYR A 44 -3.46 -12.92 -2.20
N SER A 45 -2.39 -13.36 -1.56
CA SER A 45 -2.49 -14.21 -0.38
C SER A 45 -3.08 -13.46 0.83
N GLU A 46 -3.15 -12.13 0.76
CA GLU A 46 -3.89 -11.35 1.75
C GLU A 46 -5.38 -11.38 1.37
N PRO A 47 -6.23 -12.06 2.15
CA PRO A 47 -7.64 -12.25 1.76
C PRO A 47 -8.42 -10.93 1.69
N GLY A 48 -8.00 -9.92 2.43
CA GLY A 48 -8.65 -8.62 2.42
C GLY A 48 -8.64 -7.93 1.07
N LEU A 49 -7.68 -8.26 0.17
CA LEU A 49 -7.64 -7.68 -1.18
C LEU A 49 -8.85 -8.09 -2.01
N MET A 50 -9.32 -9.33 -1.87
CA MET A 50 -10.47 -9.83 -2.65
C MET A 50 -11.79 -9.42 -2.04
N THR A 51 -11.84 -9.21 -0.73
CA THR A 51 -13.11 -8.97 -0.02
C THR A 51 -13.36 -7.50 0.30
N SER A 52 -12.36 -6.63 0.15
CA SER A 52 -12.52 -5.22 0.49
C SER A 52 -13.54 -4.54 -0.43
N GLU A 53 -14.45 -3.80 0.17
CA GLU A 53 -15.42 -2.95 -0.52
C GLU A 53 -15.03 -1.47 -0.39
N SER A 54 -13.82 -1.21 0.06
CA SER A 54 -13.28 0.12 0.34
C SER A 54 -11.83 0.19 -0.17
N GLY A 55 -10.91 0.74 0.62
CA GLY A 55 -9.52 0.82 0.22
C GLY A 55 -8.79 -0.51 0.23
N GLY A 56 -7.58 -0.51 -0.31
CA GLY A 56 -6.71 -1.67 -0.42
C GLY A 56 -6.54 -2.13 -1.87
N THR A 57 -5.30 -2.12 -2.32
CA THR A 57 -4.93 -2.55 -3.69
C THR A 57 -3.65 -3.38 -3.62
N PRO A 58 -3.36 -4.20 -4.66
CA PRO A 58 -2.08 -4.91 -4.71
C PRO A 58 -0.88 -3.95 -4.85
N TYR A 59 -1.12 -2.71 -5.28
CA TYR A 59 -0.06 -1.71 -5.46
C TYR A 59 0.32 -1.00 -4.16
N GLY A 60 -0.52 -1.09 -3.14
CA GLY A 60 -0.28 -0.50 -1.84
C GLY A 60 -1.56 -0.38 -1.04
N ALA A 61 -1.41 -0.12 0.25
CA ALA A 61 -2.54 0.12 1.13
C ALA A 61 -3.22 1.45 0.78
N SER A 62 -4.53 1.52 0.92
CA SER A 62 -5.27 2.74 0.67
C SER A 62 -6.48 2.84 1.57
N HIS A 63 -6.93 4.08 1.78
CA HIS A 63 -8.08 4.39 2.61
C HIS A 63 -9.07 5.24 1.83
N TRP A 64 -10.32 4.82 1.84
CA TRP A 64 -11.43 5.62 1.32
C TRP A 64 -11.97 6.47 2.48
N ALA A 65 -11.61 7.74 2.50
CA ALA A 65 -11.94 8.65 3.61
C ALA A 65 -13.34 9.24 3.53
N GLY A 66 -13.96 9.20 2.36
CA GLY A 66 -15.26 9.82 2.12
C GLY A 66 -15.13 11.29 1.72
N ALA A 67 -16.19 11.86 1.18
CA ALA A 67 -16.18 13.21 0.62
C ALA A 67 -15.78 14.29 1.64
N ASP A 68 -16.09 14.08 2.90
CA ASP A 68 -15.80 15.01 4.00
C ASP A 68 -14.67 14.53 4.91
N ASN A 69 -13.97 13.47 4.52
CA ASN A 69 -12.90 12.84 5.30
C ASN A 69 -13.35 12.29 6.66
N SER A 70 -14.64 12.01 6.82
CA SER A 70 -15.17 11.54 8.10
C SER A 70 -15.15 10.02 8.25
N ARG A 71 -14.91 9.28 7.17
CA ARG A 71 -14.94 7.81 7.21
C ARG A 71 -13.67 7.28 7.85
N ALA A 72 -13.82 6.55 8.96
CA ALA A 72 -12.69 5.91 9.63
C ALA A 72 -12.18 4.71 8.82
N LEU A 73 -10.94 4.29 9.10
CA LEU A 73 -10.40 3.03 8.55
C LEU A 73 -11.29 1.87 8.95
N ASP A 74 -11.65 1.03 7.99
CA ASP A 74 -12.32 -0.23 8.31
C ASP A 74 -11.31 -1.35 8.58
N GLU A 75 -11.81 -2.52 8.95
CA GLU A 75 -10.94 -3.66 9.29
C GLU A 75 -10.09 -4.12 8.12
N ASN A 76 -10.64 -4.14 6.90
CA ASN A 76 -9.89 -4.54 5.71
C ASN A 76 -8.77 -3.53 5.39
N GLU A 77 -9.09 -2.24 5.42
CA GLU A 77 -8.10 -1.19 5.18
C GLU A 77 -6.97 -1.24 6.20
N ALA A 78 -7.32 -1.33 7.49
CA ALA A 78 -6.33 -1.40 8.56
C ALA A 78 -5.48 -2.67 8.47
N GLY A 79 -6.10 -3.81 8.20
CA GLY A 79 -5.40 -5.08 8.05
C GLY A 79 -4.43 -5.08 6.90
N LEU A 80 -4.80 -4.49 5.76
CA LEU A 80 -3.92 -4.39 4.59
C LEU A 80 -2.75 -3.43 4.86
N CYS A 81 -2.97 -2.33 5.58
CA CYS A 81 -1.89 -1.46 6.01
C CYS A 81 -0.88 -2.20 6.89
N GLN A 82 -1.37 -2.97 7.85
CA GLN A 82 -0.52 -3.76 8.74
C GLN A 82 0.24 -4.84 7.98
N ALA A 83 -0.43 -5.51 7.04
CA ALA A 83 0.20 -6.54 6.20
C ALA A 83 1.32 -5.95 5.36
N LEU A 84 1.12 -4.76 4.78
CA LEU A 84 2.15 -4.10 3.97
C LEU A 84 3.36 -3.72 4.84
N GLY A 85 3.13 -3.13 6.00
CA GLY A 85 4.20 -2.79 6.94
C GLY A 85 4.98 -4.01 7.39
N SER A 86 4.28 -5.10 7.71
CA SER A 86 4.91 -6.37 8.10
C SER A 86 5.75 -6.94 6.97
N ARG A 87 5.26 -6.87 5.73
CA ARG A 87 6.02 -7.35 4.57
C ARG A 87 7.31 -6.58 4.39
N ILE A 88 7.25 -5.24 4.48
CA ILE A 88 8.46 -4.40 4.40
C ILE A 88 9.45 -4.77 5.51
N ALA A 89 8.98 -4.94 6.73
CA ALA A 89 9.82 -5.32 7.86
C ALA A 89 10.53 -6.66 7.60
N ARG A 90 9.81 -7.65 7.10
CA ARG A 90 10.39 -8.96 6.77
C ARG A 90 11.44 -8.85 5.67
N LEU A 91 11.20 -8.03 4.64
CA LEU A 91 12.15 -7.84 3.56
C LEU A 91 13.44 -7.17 4.07
N VAL A 92 13.31 -6.22 5.00
CA VAL A 92 14.47 -5.54 5.58
C VAL A 92 15.28 -6.47 6.46
N THR A 93 14.63 -7.30 7.25
CA THR A 93 15.31 -8.23 8.19
C THR A 93 15.70 -9.54 7.56
N GLY A 94 15.20 -9.84 6.38
CA GLY A 94 15.43 -11.14 5.72
C GLY A 94 14.55 -12.28 6.29
N GLU A 95 13.60 -11.97 7.15
CA GLU A 95 12.69 -12.97 7.70
C GLU A 95 11.67 -13.43 6.65
N ARG A 96 11.22 -14.68 6.78
CA ARG A 96 10.16 -15.23 5.95
C ARG A 96 8.93 -15.50 6.81
N ALA A 97 7.77 -15.39 6.19
CA ALA A 97 6.50 -15.69 6.82
C ALA A 97 6.39 -17.20 7.12
#